data_50f12bfbfa7990c432f2255b9c78bfa7
#
_entry.id   50f12bfbfa7990c432f2255b9c78bfa7
#
_cell.length_a   1.000
_cell.length_b   1.000
_cell.length_c   1.000
_cell.angle_alpha   90.00
_cell.angle_beta   90.00
_cell.angle_gamma   90.00
#
_symmetry.space_group_name_H-M   'P 1'
#
loop_
_entity.id
_entity.type
_entity.pdbx_description
1 polymer ?
#
loop_
_entity_poly.entity_id
_entity_poly.type
_entity_poly.pdbx_seq_one_letter_code
_entity_poly.pdbx_strand_id
1 'polypeptide(L)'
;MCWSKIVTAGIIAAGIALFSGCGGKTEKMEVSESLLPKPVSIINFTFDGSPSRLTFSKVPQRVIVTRPEILDVLICLGVSDKVVTASFPMNTKDRIPYYKEKIPHAVIVEGELDKETALIQKPDFIIGWR
;
A
#
# COMPACT_ATOMS: atom_id res chain seq x y z
N MET A 1 -39.59 44.32 2.88
CA MET A 1 -40.99 43.87 3.09
C MET A 1 -40.82 42.45 3.66
N CYS A 2 -40.71 42.29 4.96
CA CYS A 2 -41.74 42.30 6.00
C CYS A 2 -42.76 41.16 5.85
N TRP A 3 -42.63 40.14 6.65
CA TRP A 3 -43.59 39.62 7.63
C TRP A 3 -43.07 38.27 8.15
N SER A 4 -42.65 38.11 9.40
CA SER A 4 -43.27 38.27 10.72
C SER A 4 -44.29 37.17 11.08
N LYS A 5 -43.90 36.43 12.13
CA LYS A 5 -44.68 35.75 13.20
C LYS A 5 -45.52 34.54 12.78
N ILE A 6 -45.54 33.48 13.56
CA ILE A 6 -46.18 33.34 14.87
C ILE A 6 -45.67 32.11 15.62
N VAL A 7 -45.46 32.28 16.87
CA VAL A 7 -45.26 31.36 18.00
C VAL A 7 -46.51 30.48 18.21
N THR A 8 -46.34 29.20 18.51
CA THR A 8 -47.26 28.52 19.44
C THR A 8 -46.51 27.47 20.24
N ALA A 9 -46.55 27.66 21.51
CA ALA A 9 -46.04 26.76 22.56
C ALA A 9 -46.97 25.54 22.72
N GLY A 10 -46.40 24.38 22.91
CA GLY A 10 -47.09 23.16 23.30
C GLY A 10 -46.17 22.31 24.16
N ILE A 11 -46.32 22.48 25.45
CA ILE A 11 -45.72 21.64 26.49
C ILE A 11 -46.52 20.35 26.57
N ILE A 12 -45.91 19.19 26.38
CA ILE A 12 -46.36 17.92 26.95
C ILE A 12 -45.16 17.13 27.47
N ALA A 13 -45.28 16.76 28.72
CA ALA A 13 -44.31 16.11 29.58
C ALA A 13 -44.18 14.61 29.34
N ALA A 14 -43.06 14.10 29.85
CA ALA A 14 -42.83 12.76 30.39
C ALA A 14 -42.73 11.57 29.41
N GLY A 15 -41.52 11.10 29.30
CA GLY A 15 -41.16 9.78 28.77
C GLY A 15 -39.68 9.50 29.06
N ILE A 16 -39.34 9.22 30.32
CA ILE A 16 -38.00 8.72 30.69
C ILE A 16 -37.87 7.30 30.14
N ALA A 17 -37.27 7.16 28.97
CA ALA A 17 -36.77 5.88 28.50
C ALA A 17 -35.28 5.78 28.77
N LEU A 18 -34.95 5.02 29.79
CA LEU A 18 -33.59 4.57 30.08
C LEU A 18 -33.08 3.72 28.90
N PHE A 19 -32.43 4.34 27.93
CA PHE A 19 -31.59 3.61 27.01
C PHE A 19 -30.25 3.38 27.66
N SER A 20 -30.09 2.20 28.26
CA SER A 20 -28.82 1.61 28.63
C SER A 20 -27.86 1.71 27.43
N GLY A 21 -26.74 2.44 27.67
CA GLY A 21 -25.69 2.61 26.72
C GLY A 21 -25.12 1.28 26.25
N CYS A 22 -25.35 0.95 25.01
CA CYS A 22 -24.50 0.02 24.28
C CYS A 22 -23.20 0.80 24.00
N GLY A 23 -22.21 0.61 24.87
CA GLY A 23 -20.85 1.02 24.62
C GLY A 23 -20.34 0.31 23.38
N GLY A 24 -20.50 0.93 22.23
CA GLY A 24 -19.81 0.53 21.01
C GLY A 24 -18.32 0.66 21.25
N LYS A 25 -17.65 -0.45 21.58
CA LYS A 25 -16.22 -0.55 21.39
C LYS A 25 -15.97 -0.25 19.93
N THR A 26 -15.36 0.90 19.68
CA THR A 26 -14.71 1.15 18.40
C THR A 26 -13.56 0.14 18.34
N GLU A 27 -13.81 -1.04 17.81
CA GLU A 27 -12.75 -1.92 17.36
C GLU A 27 -12.00 -1.09 16.31
N LYS A 28 -10.83 -0.61 16.70
CA LYS A 28 -9.80 -0.28 15.74
C LYS A 28 -9.66 -1.54 14.88
N MET A 29 -10.13 -1.43 13.65
CA MET A 29 -9.80 -2.39 12.62
C MET A 29 -8.30 -2.27 12.44
N GLU A 30 -7.54 -3.06 13.23
CA GLU A 30 -6.15 -3.32 12.91
C GLU A 30 -6.19 -3.91 11.52
N VAL A 31 -5.54 -3.19 10.59
CA VAL A 31 -5.28 -3.70 9.25
C VAL A 31 -4.53 -5.00 9.47
N SER A 32 -5.25 -6.10 9.39
CA SER A 32 -4.70 -7.43 9.51
C SER A 32 -3.59 -7.53 8.47
N GLU A 33 -2.35 -7.48 8.95
CA GLU A 33 -1.18 -7.80 8.14
C GLU A 33 -1.49 -9.15 7.49
N SER A 34 -1.71 -9.17 6.17
CA SER A 34 -2.28 -10.33 5.49
C SER A 34 -1.29 -11.49 5.55
N LEU A 35 -1.40 -12.27 6.60
CA LEU A 35 -0.63 -13.50 6.77
C LEU A 35 -1.05 -14.47 5.67
N LEU A 36 -0.06 -15.04 5.01
CA LEU A 36 -0.32 -16.15 4.09
C LEU A 36 -0.88 -17.33 4.89
N PRO A 37 -1.90 -18.03 4.40
CA PRO A 37 -2.47 -19.20 5.09
C PRO A 37 -1.44 -20.31 5.30
N LYS A 38 -0.37 -20.32 4.49
CA LYS A 38 0.83 -21.13 4.67
C LYS A 38 2.03 -20.34 4.16
N PRO A 39 3.22 -20.45 4.81
CA PRO A 39 4.45 -19.87 4.29
C PRO A 39 4.74 -20.36 2.88
N VAL A 40 5.07 -19.46 1.98
CA VAL A 40 5.49 -19.77 0.61
C VAL A 40 7.01 -19.78 0.57
N SER A 41 7.61 -20.88 0.12
CA SER A 41 9.06 -20.98 -0.09
C SER A 41 9.37 -21.06 -1.57
N ILE A 42 10.32 -20.26 -1.99
CA ILE A 42 10.90 -20.31 -3.34
C ILE A 42 12.39 -20.62 -3.25
N ILE A 43 12.93 -21.24 -4.28
CA ILE A 43 14.37 -21.42 -4.43
C ILE A 43 14.86 -20.33 -5.36
N ASN A 44 15.75 -19.51 -4.85
CA ASN A 44 16.50 -18.52 -5.62
C ASN A 44 17.97 -18.95 -5.66
N PHE A 45 18.81 -18.20 -6.36
CA PHE A 45 20.25 -18.49 -6.47
C PHE A 45 21.05 -17.28 -5.96
N THR A 46 22.11 -17.56 -5.22
CA THR A 46 23.10 -16.57 -4.81
C THR A 46 23.98 -16.18 -6.01
N PHE A 47 24.80 -15.18 -5.82
CA PHE A 47 25.66 -14.66 -6.89
C PHE A 47 26.63 -15.72 -7.47
N ASP A 48 27.06 -16.67 -6.64
CA ASP A 48 27.93 -17.79 -7.03
C ASP A 48 27.17 -18.99 -7.64
N GLY A 49 25.85 -18.84 -7.83
CA GLY A 49 24.99 -19.88 -8.40
C GLY A 49 24.50 -20.93 -7.39
N SER A 50 24.83 -20.79 -6.12
CA SER A 50 24.35 -21.71 -5.07
C SER A 50 22.85 -21.50 -4.81
N PRO A 51 22.05 -22.59 -4.63
CA PRO A 51 20.64 -22.46 -4.33
C PRO A 51 20.43 -21.85 -2.94
N SER A 52 19.51 -20.88 -2.86
CA SER A 52 19.10 -20.23 -1.62
C SER A 52 17.59 -20.28 -1.47
N ARG A 53 17.11 -20.72 -0.31
CA ARG A 53 15.68 -20.78 -0.01
C ARG A 53 15.21 -19.46 0.62
N LEU A 54 14.25 -18.82 -0.03
CA LEU A 54 13.52 -17.69 0.53
C LEU A 54 12.14 -18.16 0.99
N THR A 55 11.77 -17.78 2.20
CA THR A 55 10.45 -18.13 2.76
C THR A 55 9.70 -16.87 3.15
N PHE A 56 8.50 -16.75 2.65
CA PHE A 56 7.58 -15.64 2.92
C PHE A 56 6.46 -16.14 3.83
N SER A 57 6.32 -15.53 5.00
CA SER A 57 5.20 -15.78 5.93
C SER A 57 4.04 -14.81 5.69
N LYS A 58 4.30 -13.71 5.00
CA LYS A 58 3.33 -12.67 4.65
C LYS A 58 3.54 -12.17 3.21
N VAL A 59 2.49 -11.61 2.64
CA VAL A 59 2.59 -10.96 1.33
C VAL A 59 3.39 -9.66 1.48
N PRO A 60 4.43 -9.43 0.66
CA PRO A 60 5.13 -8.15 0.65
C PRO A 60 4.18 -6.97 0.42
N GLN A 61 4.34 -5.91 1.21
CA GLN A 61 3.50 -4.72 1.13
C GLN A 61 4.28 -3.48 0.65
N ARG A 62 5.60 -3.53 0.71
CA ARG A 62 6.47 -2.41 0.35
C ARG A 62 7.60 -2.89 -0.56
N VAL A 63 7.29 -2.92 -1.84
CA VAL A 63 8.18 -3.49 -2.85
C VAL A 63 8.99 -2.39 -3.54
N ILE A 64 10.29 -2.60 -3.66
CA ILE A 64 11.15 -1.83 -4.55
C ILE A 64 11.44 -2.64 -5.80
N VAL A 65 11.30 -2.00 -6.95
CA VAL A 65 11.58 -2.59 -8.25
C VAL A 65 12.76 -1.87 -8.89
N THR A 66 13.79 -2.61 -9.30
CA THR A 66 15.01 -2.02 -9.89
C THR A 66 15.08 -2.14 -11.42
N ARG A 67 14.02 -2.63 -12.05
CA ARG A 67 13.96 -2.79 -13.51
C ARG A 67 12.53 -2.58 -14.04
N PRO A 68 12.37 -1.83 -15.13
CA PRO A 68 11.06 -1.55 -15.71
C PRO A 68 10.31 -2.80 -16.16
N GLU A 69 11.01 -3.83 -16.65
CA GLU A 69 10.41 -5.07 -17.14
C GLU A 69 9.71 -5.83 -15.99
N ILE A 70 10.28 -5.77 -14.80
CA ILE A 70 9.67 -6.37 -13.60
C ILE A 70 8.41 -5.57 -13.22
N LEU A 71 8.48 -4.24 -13.32
CA LEU A 71 7.34 -3.39 -13.02
C LEU A 71 6.17 -3.67 -13.99
N ASP A 72 6.44 -3.88 -15.27
CA ASP A 72 5.42 -4.29 -16.25
C ASP A 72 4.71 -5.57 -15.82
N VAL A 73 5.47 -6.56 -15.35
CA VAL A 73 4.89 -7.82 -14.82
C VAL A 73 3.99 -7.55 -13.62
N LEU A 74 4.43 -6.73 -12.66
CA LEU A 74 3.63 -6.41 -11.47
C LEU A 74 2.36 -5.63 -11.82
N ILE A 75 2.41 -4.75 -12.81
CA ILE A 75 1.23 -4.03 -13.34
C ILE A 75 0.26 -5.03 -13.98
N CYS A 76 0.76 -5.93 -14.83
CA CYS A 76 -0.07 -6.97 -15.46
C CYS A 76 -0.72 -7.91 -14.44
N LEU A 77 -0.04 -8.22 -13.35
CA LEU A 77 -0.57 -9.04 -12.26
C LEU A 77 -1.53 -8.29 -11.32
N GLY A 78 -1.68 -6.97 -11.49
CA GLY A 78 -2.56 -6.15 -10.65
C GLY A 78 -2.06 -5.95 -9.22
N VAL A 79 -0.75 -6.05 -8.97
CA VAL A 79 -0.12 -5.91 -7.64
C VAL A 79 0.82 -4.70 -7.56
N SER A 80 0.74 -3.78 -8.51
CA SER A 80 1.57 -2.59 -8.56
C SER A 80 1.28 -1.58 -7.45
N ASP A 81 0.16 -1.70 -6.75
CA ASP A 81 -0.19 -0.93 -5.55
C ASP A 81 0.80 -1.15 -4.39
N LYS A 82 1.54 -2.26 -4.39
CA LYS A 82 2.58 -2.56 -3.41
C LYS A 82 3.94 -1.92 -3.73
N VAL A 83 4.12 -1.39 -4.94
CA VAL A 83 5.38 -0.78 -5.35
C VAL A 83 5.52 0.59 -4.71
N VAL A 84 6.52 0.76 -3.84
CA VAL A 84 6.82 2.05 -3.19
C VAL A 84 7.92 2.82 -3.91
N THR A 85 8.77 2.14 -4.66
CA THR A 85 9.84 2.77 -5.46
C THR A 85 10.13 1.93 -6.70
N ALA A 86 10.33 2.62 -7.82
CA ALA A 86 10.80 2.01 -9.05
C ALA A 86 12.02 2.77 -9.59
N SER A 87 13.10 2.04 -9.89
CA SER A 87 14.34 2.59 -10.43
C SER A 87 14.46 2.27 -11.92
N PHE A 88 14.83 3.29 -12.70
CA PHE A 88 14.92 3.21 -14.15
C PHE A 88 16.33 3.54 -14.64
N PRO A 89 17.05 2.57 -15.22
CA PRO A 89 18.31 2.85 -15.89
C PRO A 89 18.20 3.95 -16.95
N MET A 90 19.29 4.65 -17.20
CA MET A 90 19.32 5.82 -18.09
C MET A 90 18.74 5.61 -19.49
N ASN A 91 18.81 4.39 -20.00
CA ASN A 91 18.30 4.01 -21.31
C ASN A 91 16.78 3.75 -21.37
N THR A 92 16.06 3.92 -20.25
CA THR A 92 14.60 3.67 -20.15
C THR A 92 13.82 4.90 -19.67
N LYS A 93 14.43 6.08 -19.72
CA LYS A 93 13.81 7.33 -19.24
C LYS A 93 12.53 7.73 -19.97
N ASP A 94 12.44 7.43 -21.23
CA ASP A 94 11.28 7.68 -22.10
C ASP A 94 10.02 6.94 -21.64
N ARG A 95 10.17 5.87 -20.86
CA ARG A 95 9.08 5.10 -20.27
C ARG A 95 8.55 5.69 -18.95
N ILE A 96 9.27 6.61 -18.33
CA ILE A 96 8.91 7.17 -17.01
C ILE A 96 7.51 7.81 -17.00
N PRO A 97 7.07 8.59 -18.01
CA PRO A 97 5.72 9.17 -18.00
C PRO A 97 4.62 8.12 -17.90
N TYR A 98 4.77 7.01 -18.61
CA TYR A 98 3.84 5.88 -18.53
C TYR A 98 3.76 5.31 -17.12
N TYR A 99 4.90 5.07 -16.46
CA TYR A 99 4.90 4.50 -15.12
C TYR A 99 4.39 5.47 -14.06
N LYS A 100 4.65 6.78 -14.19
CA LYS A 100 4.05 7.79 -13.30
C LYS A 100 2.53 7.77 -13.32
N GLU A 101 1.94 7.45 -14.46
CA GLU A 101 0.50 7.26 -14.58
C GLU A 101 0.02 5.97 -13.89
N LYS A 102 0.77 4.86 -14.05
CA LYS A 102 0.38 3.55 -13.51
C LYS A 102 0.62 3.39 -12.01
N ILE A 103 1.66 4.03 -11.48
CA ILE A 103 2.03 3.98 -10.05
C ILE A 103 2.26 5.39 -9.51
N PRO A 104 1.24 6.27 -9.49
CA PRO A 104 1.40 7.69 -9.10
C PRO A 104 1.83 7.87 -7.64
N HIS A 105 1.66 6.85 -6.80
CA HIS A 105 2.04 6.83 -5.40
C HIS A 105 3.51 6.45 -5.16
N ALA A 106 4.18 5.85 -6.15
CA ALA A 106 5.54 5.36 -6.00
C ALA A 106 6.60 6.44 -6.33
N VAL A 107 7.73 6.37 -5.64
CA VAL A 107 8.89 7.19 -5.95
C VAL A 107 9.59 6.64 -7.21
N ILE A 108 9.74 7.48 -8.21
CA ILE A 108 10.49 7.13 -9.43
C ILE A 108 11.91 7.66 -9.30
N VAL A 109 12.87 6.75 -9.39
CA VAL A 109 14.32 7.05 -9.38
C VAL A 109 14.87 6.92 -10.80
N GLU A 110 15.43 8.01 -11.31
CA GLU A 110 16.12 8.01 -12.60
C GLU A 110 17.59 7.61 -12.40
N GLY A 111 17.92 6.42 -12.82
CA GLY A 111 19.23 5.82 -12.62
C GLY A 111 19.20 4.63 -11.68
N GLU A 112 20.36 4.30 -11.13
CA GLU A 112 20.47 3.21 -10.16
C GLU A 112 19.92 3.63 -8.80
N LEU A 113 19.30 2.67 -8.12
CA LEU A 113 18.80 2.89 -6.76
C LEU A 113 19.98 2.97 -5.78
N ASP A 114 20.10 4.08 -5.10
CA ASP A 114 21.05 4.23 -4.01
C ASP A 114 20.51 3.63 -2.69
N LYS A 115 21.45 3.30 -1.80
CA LYS A 115 21.13 2.64 -0.53
C LYS A 115 20.30 3.54 0.39
N GLU A 116 20.51 4.84 0.36
CA GLU A 116 19.83 5.79 1.25
C GLU A 116 18.36 5.91 0.86
N THR A 117 18.07 6.09 -0.43
CA THR A 117 16.71 6.06 -0.96
C THR A 117 16.01 4.75 -0.63
N ALA A 118 16.69 3.62 -0.80
CA ALA A 118 16.12 2.33 -0.45
C ALA A 118 15.74 2.23 1.04
N LEU A 119 16.62 2.66 1.95
CA LEU A 119 16.38 2.59 3.39
C LEU A 119 15.25 3.51 3.85
N ILE A 120 15.14 4.72 3.29
CA ILE A 120 14.07 5.68 3.61
C ILE A 120 12.69 5.08 3.30
N GLN A 121 12.59 4.30 2.23
CA GLN A 121 11.33 3.68 1.81
C GLN A 121 10.93 2.48 2.68
N LYS A 122 11.81 1.98 3.56
CA LYS A 122 11.56 0.83 4.45
C LYS A 122 10.89 -0.34 3.72
N PRO A 123 11.51 -0.86 2.65
CA PRO A 123 10.93 -1.97 1.89
C PRO A 123 10.96 -3.25 2.71
N ASP A 124 9.99 -4.10 2.47
CA ASP A 124 9.99 -5.50 2.93
C ASP A 124 10.39 -6.47 1.82
N PHE A 125 10.48 -5.98 0.58
CA PHE A 125 10.96 -6.77 -0.54
C PHE A 125 11.61 -5.88 -1.62
N ILE A 126 12.73 -6.34 -2.17
CA ILE A 126 13.39 -5.70 -3.31
C ILE A 126 13.52 -6.76 -4.41
N ILE A 127 13.05 -6.41 -5.60
CA ILE A 127 13.10 -7.29 -6.76
C ILE A 127 13.85 -6.64 -7.92
N GLY A 128 14.80 -7.38 -8.48
CA GLY A 128 15.64 -6.95 -9.59
C GLY A 128 16.56 -8.05 -10.06
N TRP A 129 17.34 -7.75 -11.10
CA TRP A 129 18.46 -8.58 -11.55
C TRP A 129 19.66 -7.69 -11.88
N ARG A 130 20.81 -8.30 -12.00
CA ARG A 130 22.05 -7.68 -12.50
C ARG A 130 22.14 -7.75 -14.01
#